data_7910362cd449529331e1ba1da8fe2192
#
_entry.id   7910362cd449529331e1ba1da8fe2192
#
_cell.length_a   1.000
_cell.length_b   1.000
_cell.length_c   1.000
_cell.angle_alpha   90.00
_cell.angle_beta   90.00
_cell.angle_gamma   90.00
#
_symmetry.space_group_name_H-M   'P 1'
#
loop_
_entity.id
_entity.type
_entity.pdbx_description
1 polymer ?
#
loop_
_entity_poly.entity_id
_entity_poly.type
_entity_poly.pdbx_seq_one_letter_code
_entity_poly.pdbx_strand_id
1 'polypeptide(L)'
;MATHFLGDTAVLTGRTMRHVTRSLDTIITTAITPIAIMLLFVYVFGGAIDTGTVSYVNYMLPGILLITIASGISYTAFRLFTDMQGGIFERFQSMPIARSGVLWAHVLTSLAANVISLVVVVGVALLLGFRSGAGVLAWLAVAGILILFTLALTWIAVIPGLTAKSVDGAGAFSYPLIFLPFISSAFVPTDTMPGPVRAFAEHQPVTSIVNTIRDLLTQQPVGTDIWTALAWCVGILIVACIFANISYRRRIS
;
A
#
# COMPACT_ATOMS: atom_id res chain seq x y z
N MET A 1 33.23 -2.57 -5.39
CA MET A 1 31.96 -2.15 -6.04
C MET A 1 30.76 -1.98 -5.09
N ALA A 2 30.88 -2.25 -3.80
CA ALA A 2 29.78 -2.09 -2.81
C ALA A 2 29.75 -0.71 -2.11
N THR A 3 30.74 0.13 -2.30
CA THR A 3 30.93 1.39 -1.55
C THR A 3 30.01 2.55 -1.98
N HIS A 4 29.34 2.45 -3.13
CA HIS A 4 28.48 3.53 -3.64
C HIS A 4 26.99 3.23 -3.60
N PHE A 5 26.56 1.99 -3.23
CA PHE A 5 25.16 1.59 -3.26
C PHE A 5 24.22 2.54 -2.47
N LEU A 6 24.59 2.90 -1.25
CA LEU A 6 23.79 3.80 -0.41
C LEU A 6 23.79 5.23 -0.96
N GLY A 7 24.95 5.72 -1.43
CA GLY A 7 25.08 7.04 -2.05
C GLY A 7 24.27 7.16 -3.34
N ASP A 8 24.39 6.19 -4.23
CA ASP A 8 23.68 6.14 -5.51
C ASP A 8 22.17 6.06 -5.29
N THR A 9 21.73 5.18 -4.37
CA THR A 9 20.32 5.05 -4.00
C THR A 9 19.77 6.36 -3.41
N ALA A 10 20.53 7.03 -2.54
CA ALA A 10 20.11 8.29 -1.93
C ALA A 10 19.98 9.43 -2.96
N VAL A 11 20.92 9.53 -3.90
CA VAL A 11 20.87 10.54 -4.98
C VAL A 11 19.71 10.29 -5.93
N LEU A 12 19.50 9.04 -6.35
CA LEU A 12 18.39 8.64 -7.22
C LEU A 12 17.03 8.85 -6.52
N THR A 13 16.92 8.47 -5.25
CA THR A 13 15.71 8.70 -4.45
C THR A 13 15.45 10.19 -4.28
N GLY A 14 16.46 10.99 -3.99
CA GLY A 14 16.33 12.45 -3.84
C GLY A 14 15.85 13.13 -5.14
N ARG A 15 16.33 12.69 -6.30
CA ARG A 15 15.85 13.17 -7.60
C ARG A 15 14.37 12.83 -7.83
N THR A 16 14.01 11.58 -7.60
CA THR A 16 12.65 11.09 -7.83
C THR A 16 11.67 11.67 -6.80
N MET A 17 12.12 11.88 -5.56
CA MET A 17 11.34 12.51 -4.50
C MET A 17 10.96 13.96 -4.84
N ARG A 18 11.89 14.74 -5.37
CA ARG A 18 11.59 16.12 -5.83
C ARG A 18 10.52 16.15 -6.92
N HIS A 19 10.45 15.10 -7.72
CA HIS A 19 9.40 14.96 -8.74
C HIS A 19 8.06 14.62 -8.10
N VAL A 20 8.02 13.75 -7.08
CA VAL A 20 6.79 13.37 -6.36
C VAL A 20 6.23 14.55 -5.56
N THR A 21 7.07 15.25 -4.81
CA THR A 21 6.62 16.40 -3.98
C THR A 21 6.17 17.60 -4.82
N ARG A 22 6.64 17.71 -6.07
CA ARG A 22 6.20 18.74 -7.03
C ARG A 22 5.00 18.34 -7.87
N SER A 23 4.68 17.05 -7.96
CA SER A 23 3.49 16.56 -8.66
C SER A 23 2.34 16.39 -7.67
N LEU A 24 1.72 17.51 -7.25
CA LEU A 24 0.46 17.52 -6.49
C LEU A 24 -0.59 16.63 -7.18
N ASP A 25 -0.57 16.56 -8.50
CA ASP A 25 -1.45 15.71 -9.31
C ASP A 25 -1.37 14.22 -8.90
N THR A 26 -0.18 13.70 -8.63
CA THR A 26 -0.02 12.29 -8.23
C THR A 26 -0.62 12.04 -6.84
N ILE A 27 -0.39 12.93 -5.89
CA ILE A 27 -0.93 12.81 -4.51
C ILE A 27 -2.45 12.95 -4.55
N ILE A 28 -2.96 13.94 -5.28
CA ILE A 28 -4.40 14.15 -5.44
C ILE A 28 -5.04 12.93 -6.09
N THR A 29 -4.48 12.44 -7.19
CA THR A 29 -5.05 11.31 -7.94
C THR A 29 -5.05 10.03 -7.12
N THR A 30 -4.02 9.77 -6.31
CA THR A 30 -3.96 8.58 -5.44
C THR A 30 -4.85 8.69 -4.22
N ALA A 31 -5.06 9.90 -3.68
CA ALA A 31 -5.88 10.11 -2.49
C ALA A 31 -7.37 10.33 -2.80
N ILE A 32 -7.72 10.83 -4.00
CA ILE A 32 -9.11 11.19 -4.33
C ILE A 32 -10.03 9.98 -4.31
N THR A 33 -9.60 8.85 -4.85
CA THR A 33 -10.41 7.62 -4.89
C THR A 33 -10.72 7.08 -3.49
N PRO A 34 -9.74 6.82 -2.60
CA PRO A 34 -10.05 6.38 -1.24
C PRO A 34 -10.83 7.41 -0.43
N ILE A 35 -10.59 8.72 -0.63
CA ILE A 35 -11.38 9.76 0.02
C ILE A 35 -12.83 9.74 -0.48
N ALA A 36 -13.05 9.63 -1.79
CA ALA A 36 -14.41 9.51 -2.35
C ALA A 36 -15.15 8.28 -1.83
N ILE A 37 -14.46 7.13 -1.75
CA ILE A 37 -15.00 5.91 -1.16
C ILE A 37 -15.32 6.15 0.33
N MET A 38 -14.43 6.78 1.09
CA MET A 38 -14.66 7.10 2.49
C MET A 38 -15.89 8.00 2.68
N LEU A 39 -16.03 9.05 1.87
CA LEU A 39 -17.19 9.94 1.91
C LEU A 39 -18.48 9.20 1.57
N LEU A 40 -18.45 8.36 0.52
CA LEU A 40 -19.59 7.53 0.15
C LEU A 40 -20.03 6.64 1.31
N PHE A 41 -19.10 5.93 1.93
CA PHE A 41 -19.43 5.02 3.02
C PHE A 41 -19.91 5.77 4.27
N VAL A 42 -19.31 6.89 4.63
CA VAL A 42 -19.71 7.69 5.80
C VAL A 42 -21.10 8.28 5.61
N TYR A 43 -21.37 8.93 4.49
CA TYR A 43 -22.62 9.68 4.29
C TYR A 43 -23.76 8.88 3.71
N VAL A 44 -23.48 7.86 2.89
CA VAL A 44 -24.52 7.06 2.25
C VAL A 44 -24.81 5.78 3.04
N PHE A 45 -23.78 5.08 3.50
CA PHE A 45 -23.93 3.79 4.16
C PHE A 45 -23.77 3.84 5.68
N GLY A 46 -23.19 4.91 6.24
CA GLY A 46 -22.88 4.98 7.66
C GLY A 46 -24.08 4.92 8.60
N GLY A 47 -25.28 5.26 8.12
CA GLY A 47 -26.54 5.09 8.88
C GLY A 47 -27.22 3.73 8.72
N ALA A 48 -26.78 2.92 7.74
CA ALA A 48 -27.38 1.63 7.41
C ALA A 48 -26.58 0.42 7.94
N ILE A 49 -25.29 0.63 8.23
CA ILE A 49 -24.37 -0.44 8.68
C ILE A 49 -24.24 -0.34 10.20
N ASP A 50 -24.69 -1.37 10.91
CA ASP A 50 -24.51 -1.48 12.36
C ASP A 50 -23.12 -2.06 12.66
N THR A 51 -22.27 -1.25 13.28
CA THR A 51 -20.93 -1.62 13.75
C THR A 51 -20.85 -1.71 15.28
N GLY A 52 -22.00 -1.80 15.94
CA GLY A 52 -22.08 -1.82 17.40
C GLY A 52 -21.80 -0.45 18.04
N THR A 53 -20.92 -0.41 19.02
CA THR A 53 -20.63 0.81 19.80
C THR A 53 -19.62 1.75 19.16
N VAL A 54 -18.94 1.30 18.09
CA VAL A 54 -17.87 2.07 17.43
C VAL A 54 -18.46 2.90 16.30
N SER A 55 -18.06 4.19 16.18
CA SER A 55 -18.49 5.00 15.05
C SER A 55 -18.03 4.37 13.74
N TYR A 56 -18.88 4.44 12.70
CA TYR A 56 -18.58 3.79 11.42
C TYR A 56 -17.28 4.29 10.77
N VAL A 57 -16.95 5.58 10.96
CA VAL A 57 -15.66 6.15 10.50
C VAL A 57 -14.47 5.44 11.13
N ASN A 58 -14.55 5.18 12.45
CA ASN A 58 -13.49 4.47 13.16
C ASN A 58 -13.38 3.01 12.69
N TYR A 59 -14.53 2.38 12.40
CA TYR A 59 -14.58 0.99 11.95
C TYR A 59 -13.93 0.79 10.56
N MET A 60 -14.26 1.66 9.60
CA MET A 60 -13.86 1.50 8.21
C MET A 60 -12.48 2.08 7.86
N LEU A 61 -11.93 2.99 8.69
CA LEU A 61 -10.68 3.68 8.38
C LEU A 61 -9.52 2.74 8.02
N PRO A 62 -9.27 1.62 8.75
CA PRO A 62 -8.21 0.68 8.37
C PRO A 62 -8.35 0.17 6.94
N GLY A 63 -9.57 -0.17 6.50
CA GLY A 63 -9.84 -0.59 5.12
C GLY A 63 -9.53 0.49 4.09
N ILE A 64 -9.90 1.73 4.37
CA ILE A 64 -9.60 2.88 3.50
C ILE A 64 -8.08 3.10 3.38
N LEU A 65 -7.32 2.91 4.47
CA LEU A 65 -5.87 3.01 4.44
C LEU A 65 -5.25 1.95 3.52
N LEU A 66 -5.77 0.71 3.54
CA LEU A 66 -5.31 -0.35 2.65
C LEU A 66 -5.67 -0.07 1.18
N ILE A 67 -6.86 0.44 0.91
CA ILE A 67 -7.25 0.89 -0.45
C ILE A 67 -6.33 2.01 -0.93
N THR A 68 -5.96 2.95 -0.05
CA THR A 68 -5.02 4.03 -0.37
C THR A 68 -3.68 3.48 -0.83
N ILE A 69 -3.13 2.50 -0.10
CA ILE A 69 -1.89 1.83 -0.47
C ILE A 69 -2.05 1.10 -1.81
N ALA A 70 -3.11 0.31 -1.97
CA ALA A 70 -3.36 -0.45 -3.20
C ALA A 70 -3.51 0.47 -4.43
N SER A 71 -4.11 1.64 -4.28
CA SER A 71 -4.21 2.64 -5.34
C SER A 71 -2.85 3.26 -5.67
N GLY A 72 -2.05 3.58 -4.64
CA GLY A 72 -0.74 4.21 -4.80
C GLY A 72 0.30 3.32 -5.49
N ILE A 73 0.27 2.01 -5.26
CA ILE A 73 1.23 1.07 -5.88
C ILE A 73 1.02 0.90 -7.39
N SER A 74 -0.19 1.11 -7.91
CA SER A 74 -0.45 1.13 -9.35
C SER A 74 0.46 2.14 -10.07
N TYR A 75 0.64 3.29 -9.46
CA TYR A 75 1.53 4.34 -9.95
C TYR A 75 2.99 3.93 -9.98
N THR A 76 3.42 3.07 -9.05
CA THR A 76 4.80 2.55 -9.02
C THR A 76 5.08 1.67 -10.23
N ALA A 77 4.18 0.74 -10.55
CA ALA A 77 4.31 -0.12 -11.71
C ALA A 77 4.27 0.69 -13.01
N PHE A 78 3.37 1.67 -13.11
CA PHE A 78 3.29 2.59 -14.24
C PHE A 78 4.59 3.34 -14.46
N ARG A 79 5.15 3.97 -13.41
CA ARG A 79 6.42 4.71 -13.51
C ARG A 79 7.57 3.81 -13.92
N LEU A 80 7.71 2.66 -13.26
CA LEU A 80 8.77 1.73 -13.58
C LEU A 80 8.67 1.27 -15.04
N PHE A 81 7.45 0.95 -15.51
CA PHE A 81 7.22 0.60 -16.91
C PHE A 81 7.61 1.74 -17.87
N THR A 82 7.21 2.98 -17.57
CA THR A 82 7.52 4.16 -18.39
C THR A 82 9.03 4.43 -18.43
N ASP A 83 9.72 4.31 -17.30
CA ASP A 83 11.16 4.46 -17.23
C ASP A 83 11.90 3.38 -18.02
N MET A 84 11.37 2.14 -18.02
CA MET A 84 11.89 1.06 -18.87
C MET A 84 11.73 1.34 -20.35
N GLN A 85 10.58 1.88 -20.77
CA GLN A 85 10.33 2.24 -22.18
C GLN A 85 11.14 3.46 -22.63
N GLY A 86 11.43 4.38 -21.73
CA GLY A 86 12.20 5.60 -22.02
C GLY A 86 13.70 5.39 -22.16
N GLY A 87 14.21 4.15 -22.15
CA GLY A 87 15.64 3.84 -22.29
C GLY A 87 16.49 4.32 -21.11
N ILE A 88 15.88 4.71 -20.00
CA ILE A 88 16.58 5.16 -18.79
C ILE A 88 17.46 4.04 -18.24
N PHE A 89 16.99 2.79 -18.31
CA PHE A 89 17.75 1.63 -17.87
C PHE A 89 18.98 1.36 -18.73
N GLU A 90 18.92 1.55 -20.04
CA GLU A 90 20.07 1.43 -20.95
C GLU A 90 21.14 2.48 -20.62
N ARG A 91 20.71 3.70 -20.30
CA ARG A 91 21.62 4.76 -19.84
C ARG A 91 22.25 4.43 -18.48
N PHE A 92 21.52 3.81 -17.56
CA PHE A 92 22.07 3.38 -16.28
C PHE A 92 22.99 2.16 -16.39
N GLN A 93 22.82 1.30 -17.39
CA GLN A 93 23.73 0.18 -17.66
C GLN A 93 25.12 0.67 -18.12
N SER A 94 25.20 1.82 -18.80
CA SER A 94 26.47 2.44 -19.22
C SER A 94 27.17 3.20 -18.08
N MET A 95 26.50 3.41 -16.93
CA MET A 95 27.06 4.10 -15.77
C MET A 95 27.55 3.09 -14.72
N PRO A 96 28.61 3.40 -13.94
CA PRO A 96 29.10 2.55 -12.85
C PRO A 96 28.19 2.62 -11.60
N ILE A 97 26.87 2.41 -11.78
CA ILE A 97 25.87 2.48 -10.71
C ILE A 97 25.43 1.06 -10.33
N ALA A 98 25.17 0.84 -9.04
CA ALA A 98 24.65 -0.43 -8.57
C ALA A 98 23.27 -0.70 -9.20
N ARG A 99 23.16 -1.76 -10.02
CA ARG A 99 21.94 -2.13 -10.78
C ARG A 99 20.68 -2.25 -9.89
N SER A 100 20.84 -2.74 -8.66
CA SER A 100 19.75 -2.82 -7.67
C SER A 100 19.34 -1.46 -7.09
N GLY A 101 20.21 -0.44 -7.13
CA GLY A 101 19.93 0.90 -6.60
C GLY A 101 18.75 1.57 -7.30
N VAL A 102 18.56 1.31 -8.58
CA VAL A 102 17.43 1.86 -9.35
C VAL A 102 16.08 1.32 -8.84
N LEU A 103 15.97 0.01 -8.60
CA LEU A 103 14.74 -0.58 -8.07
C LEU A 103 14.46 -0.06 -6.65
N TRP A 104 15.48 0.04 -5.80
CA TRP A 104 15.34 0.60 -4.47
C TRP A 104 14.91 2.06 -4.48
N ALA A 105 15.39 2.86 -5.42
CA ALA A 105 14.95 4.25 -5.58
C ALA A 105 13.45 4.34 -5.91
N HIS A 106 12.92 3.47 -6.79
CA HIS A 106 11.50 3.39 -7.08
C HIS A 106 10.69 2.95 -5.85
N VAL A 107 11.16 1.93 -5.13
CA VAL A 107 10.51 1.43 -3.91
C VAL A 107 10.44 2.50 -2.82
N LEU A 108 11.54 3.17 -2.53
CA LEU A 108 11.59 4.23 -1.51
C LEU A 108 10.74 5.44 -1.89
N THR A 109 10.74 5.81 -3.16
CA THR A 109 9.90 6.92 -3.65
C THR A 109 8.42 6.58 -3.55
N SER A 110 8.04 5.34 -3.90
CA SER A 110 6.66 4.85 -3.75
C SER A 110 6.24 4.82 -2.29
N LEU A 111 7.10 4.31 -1.41
CA LEU A 111 6.84 4.28 0.03
C LEU A 111 6.55 5.69 0.57
N ALA A 112 7.39 6.66 0.23
CA ALA A 112 7.19 8.03 0.67
C ALA A 112 5.92 8.66 0.10
N ALA A 113 5.60 8.43 -1.18
CA ALA A 113 4.36 8.92 -1.77
C ALA A 113 3.12 8.31 -1.08
N ASN A 114 3.15 7.01 -0.79
CA ASN A 114 2.06 6.35 -0.05
C ASN A 114 1.94 6.88 1.38
N VAL A 115 3.05 7.11 2.10
CA VAL A 115 3.01 7.72 3.45
C VAL A 115 2.34 9.08 3.41
N ILE A 116 2.65 9.93 2.43
CA ILE A 116 1.99 11.24 2.27
C ILE A 116 0.49 11.05 2.02
N SER A 117 0.09 10.15 1.12
CA SER A 117 -1.32 9.87 0.84
C SER A 117 -2.06 9.34 2.07
N LEU A 118 -1.44 8.46 2.86
CA LEU A 118 -1.99 7.97 4.12
C LEU A 118 -2.21 9.10 5.13
N VAL A 119 -1.25 10.01 5.28
CA VAL A 119 -1.39 11.19 6.16
C VAL A 119 -2.55 12.08 5.71
N VAL A 120 -2.70 12.31 4.41
CA VAL A 120 -3.83 13.08 3.85
C VAL A 120 -5.16 12.40 4.16
N VAL A 121 -5.26 11.08 3.94
CA VAL A 121 -6.49 10.31 4.20
C VAL A 121 -6.84 10.30 5.69
N VAL A 122 -5.86 10.12 6.58
CA VAL A 122 -6.08 10.22 8.04
C VAL A 122 -6.51 11.63 8.42
N GLY A 123 -5.92 12.67 7.82
CA GLY A 123 -6.34 14.07 8.02
C GLY A 123 -7.80 14.30 7.64
N VAL A 124 -8.25 13.77 6.49
CA VAL A 124 -9.66 13.84 6.08
C VAL A 124 -10.55 13.04 7.04
N ALA A 125 -10.13 11.84 7.47
CA ALA A 125 -10.88 11.05 8.44
C ALA A 125 -11.08 11.79 9.77
N LEU A 126 -10.07 12.54 10.24
CA LEU A 126 -10.19 13.39 11.44
C LEU A 126 -11.26 14.48 11.26
N LEU A 127 -11.36 15.08 10.07
CA LEU A 127 -12.40 16.06 9.74
C LEU A 127 -13.80 15.42 9.70
N LEU A 128 -13.89 14.15 9.30
CA LEU A 128 -15.15 13.38 9.26
C LEU A 128 -15.55 12.80 10.64
N GLY A 129 -14.81 13.12 11.68
CA GLY A 129 -15.15 12.69 13.04
C GLY A 129 -14.44 11.44 13.53
N PHE A 130 -13.40 10.97 12.84
CA PHE A 130 -12.53 9.93 13.39
C PHE A 130 -11.93 10.39 14.71
N ARG A 131 -12.04 9.56 15.73
CA ARG A 131 -11.43 9.81 17.05
C ARG A 131 -10.79 8.52 17.54
N SER A 132 -9.49 8.58 17.77
CA SER A 132 -8.73 7.48 18.35
C SER A 132 -8.29 7.83 19.76
N GLY A 133 -8.53 6.94 20.70
CA GLY A 133 -7.93 7.00 22.03
C GLY A 133 -6.52 6.42 22.10
N ALA A 134 -5.99 5.93 20.98
CA ALA A 134 -4.71 5.23 20.92
C ALA A 134 -3.53 6.09 21.36
N GLY A 135 -2.66 5.51 22.18
CA GLY A 135 -1.39 6.13 22.57
C GLY A 135 -0.37 6.14 21.43
N VAL A 136 0.72 6.86 21.64
CA VAL A 136 1.81 7.01 20.63
C VAL A 136 2.36 5.66 20.17
N LEU A 137 2.52 4.70 21.08
CA LEU A 137 3.03 3.36 20.77
C LEU A 137 2.11 2.60 19.80
N ALA A 138 0.79 2.69 19.99
CA ALA A 138 -0.18 2.07 19.09
C ALA A 138 -0.13 2.71 17.70
N TRP A 139 -0.01 4.03 17.60
CA TRP A 139 0.16 4.73 16.32
C TRP A 139 1.47 4.35 15.63
N LEU A 140 2.57 4.16 16.36
CA LEU A 140 3.83 3.66 15.80
C LEU A 140 3.69 2.23 15.29
N ALA A 141 2.95 1.37 16.00
CA ALA A 141 2.67 0.01 15.55
C ALA A 141 1.83 0.01 14.26
N VAL A 142 0.77 0.82 14.20
CA VAL A 142 -0.04 1.01 12.99
C VAL A 142 0.82 1.50 11.83
N ALA A 143 1.64 2.53 12.04
CA ALA A 143 2.56 3.03 11.02
C ALA A 143 3.53 1.94 10.55
N GLY A 144 4.09 1.15 11.46
CA GLY A 144 4.98 0.03 11.13
C GLY A 144 4.30 -1.03 10.26
N ILE A 145 3.06 -1.42 10.58
CA ILE A 145 2.29 -2.38 9.79
C ILE A 145 1.98 -1.82 8.40
N LEU A 146 1.52 -0.55 8.31
CA LEU A 146 1.22 0.10 7.03
C LEU A 146 2.47 0.26 6.16
N ILE A 147 3.61 0.62 6.74
CA ILE A 147 4.90 0.70 6.04
C ILE A 147 5.31 -0.68 5.51
N LEU A 148 5.22 -1.71 6.35
CA LEU A 148 5.58 -3.08 5.96
C LEU A 148 4.67 -3.61 4.84
N PHE A 149 3.36 -3.37 4.95
CA PHE A 149 2.40 -3.73 3.92
C PHE A 149 2.63 -2.96 2.61
N THR A 150 2.87 -1.63 2.70
CA THR A 150 3.23 -0.81 1.53
C THR A 150 4.49 -1.33 0.86
N LEU A 151 5.51 -1.68 1.64
CA LEU A 151 6.76 -2.23 1.11
C LEU A 151 6.51 -3.57 0.39
N ALA A 152 5.74 -4.47 0.99
CA ALA A 152 5.39 -5.75 0.38
C ALA A 152 4.65 -5.58 -0.95
N LEU A 153 3.64 -4.73 -0.99
CA LEU A 153 2.87 -4.47 -2.21
C LEU A 153 3.67 -3.70 -3.27
N THR A 154 4.57 -2.80 -2.85
CA THR A 154 5.45 -2.08 -3.79
C THR A 154 6.39 -3.05 -4.51
N TRP A 155 6.93 -4.06 -3.81
CA TRP A 155 7.73 -5.10 -4.45
C TRP A 155 6.91 -5.98 -5.40
N ILE A 156 5.62 -6.25 -5.09
CA ILE A 156 4.71 -6.88 -6.07
C ILE A 156 4.59 -6.01 -7.31
N ALA A 157 4.42 -4.69 -7.16
CA ALA A 157 4.26 -3.74 -8.26
C ALA A 157 5.48 -3.66 -9.20
N VAL A 158 6.67 -3.97 -8.68
CA VAL A 158 7.90 -4.04 -9.51
C VAL A 158 7.77 -5.11 -10.58
N ILE A 159 7.12 -6.25 -10.31
CA ILE A 159 7.00 -7.36 -11.25
C ILE A 159 6.27 -6.93 -12.53
N PRO A 160 5.01 -6.44 -12.49
CA PRO A 160 4.33 -5.96 -13.69
C PRO A 160 5.01 -4.73 -14.30
N GLY A 161 5.61 -3.85 -13.49
CA GLY A 161 6.42 -2.74 -14.01
C GLY A 161 7.56 -3.18 -14.93
N LEU A 162 8.16 -4.33 -14.64
CA LEU A 162 9.24 -4.92 -15.46
C LEU A 162 8.73 -5.78 -16.63
N THR A 163 7.56 -6.42 -16.50
CA THR A 163 7.12 -7.49 -17.42
C THR A 163 5.93 -7.12 -18.30
N ALA A 164 5.19 -6.07 -17.97
CA ALA A 164 4.05 -5.63 -18.74
C ALA A 164 4.43 -5.23 -20.18
N LYS A 165 3.47 -5.36 -21.08
CA LYS A 165 3.61 -4.99 -22.50
C LYS A 165 2.95 -3.66 -22.83
N SER A 166 2.13 -3.14 -21.91
CA SER A 166 1.41 -1.86 -22.05
C SER A 166 1.32 -1.14 -20.72
N VAL A 167 1.08 0.15 -20.78
CA VAL A 167 0.83 1.02 -19.62
C VAL A 167 -0.32 0.48 -18.76
N ASP A 168 -1.44 0.16 -19.43
CA ASP A 168 -2.64 -0.35 -18.74
C ASP A 168 -2.37 -1.70 -18.09
N GLY A 169 -1.63 -2.58 -18.76
CA GLY A 169 -1.21 -3.87 -18.23
C GLY A 169 -0.32 -3.74 -16.99
N ALA A 170 0.53 -2.72 -16.93
CA ALA A 170 1.36 -2.45 -15.77
C ALA A 170 0.54 -2.05 -14.53
N GLY A 171 -0.58 -1.34 -14.71
CA GLY A 171 -1.46 -0.91 -13.62
C GLY A 171 -2.54 -1.91 -13.21
N ALA A 172 -2.96 -2.78 -14.13
CA ALA A 172 -4.13 -3.65 -13.98
C ALA A 172 -4.06 -4.62 -12.78
N PHE A 173 -2.84 -5.02 -12.36
CA PHE A 173 -2.63 -5.90 -11.21
C PHE A 173 -3.16 -5.29 -9.89
N SER A 174 -3.30 -3.98 -9.80
CA SER A 174 -3.76 -3.29 -8.58
C SER A 174 -5.28 -3.41 -8.37
N TYR A 175 -6.06 -3.66 -9.41
CA TYR A 175 -7.52 -3.76 -9.26
C TYR A 175 -7.96 -4.85 -8.28
N PRO A 176 -7.47 -6.10 -8.37
CA PRO A 176 -7.80 -7.11 -7.35
C PRO A 176 -7.42 -6.67 -5.93
N LEU A 177 -6.28 -5.98 -5.77
CA LEU A 177 -5.81 -5.51 -4.47
C LEU A 177 -6.68 -4.38 -3.90
N ILE A 178 -7.22 -3.51 -4.77
CA ILE A 178 -8.16 -2.46 -4.37
C ILE A 178 -9.51 -3.06 -3.94
N PHE A 179 -9.94 -4.15 -4.59
CA PHE A 179 -11.21 -4.82 -4.26
C PHE A 179 -11.11 -5.75 -3.06
N LEU A 180 -9.94 -6.24 -2.71
CA LEU A 180 -9.75 -7.19 -1.62
C LEU A 180 -10.27 -6.71 -0.25
N PRO A 181 -10.11 -5.42 0.16
CA PRO A 181 -10.71 -4.89 1.37
C PRO A 181 -12.24 -4.95 1.42
N PHE A 182 -12.92 -4.91 0.28
CA PHE A 182 -14.40 -5.02 0.23
C PHE A 182 -14.90 -6.42 0.58
N ILE A 183 -14.04 -7.45 0.39
CA ILE A 183 -14.34 -8.84 0.77
C ILE A 183 -13.54 -9.18 2.05
N SER A 184 -13.52 -8.29 3.01
CA SER A 184 -12.83 -8.45 4.28
C SER A 184 -13.67 -7.87 5.42
N SER A 185 -13.15 -7.88 6.64
CA SER A 185 -13.77 -7.20 7.79
C SER A 185 -13.66 -5.67 7.75
N ALA A 186 -13.20 -5.09 6.64
CA ALA A 186 -12.91 -3.66 6.56
C ALA A 186 -14.15 -2.78 6.64
N PHE A 187 -15.24 -3.16 5.98
CA PHE A 187 -16.45 -2.36 5.84
C PHE A 187 -17.68 -2.96 6.51
N VAL A 188 -17.71 -4.28 6.61
CA VAL A 188 -18.84 -5.05 7.18
C VAL A 188 -18.28 -6.19 8.03
N PRO A 189 -18.87 -6.50 9.20
CA PRO A 189 -18.48 -7.65 9.98
C PRO A 189 -18.59 -8.96 9.20
N THR A 190 -17.60 -9.85 9.32
CA THR A 190 -17.53 -11.09 8.54
C THR A 190 -18.62 -12.11 8.89
N ASP A 191 -19.15 -12.06 10.10
CA ASP A 191 -20.24 -12.91 10.59
C ASP A 191 -21.58 -12.70 9.84
N THR A 192 -21.76 -11.54 9.20
CA THR A 192 -22.92 -11.23 8.38
C THR A 192 -22.81 -11.79 6.94
N MET A 193 -21.64 -12.30 6.55
CA MET A 193 -21.38 -12.78 5.19
C MET A 193 -21.86 -14.23 4.97
N PRO A 194 -22.27 -14.60 3.73
CA PRO A 194 -22.54 -16.00 3.37
C PRO A 194 -21.30 -16.88 3.58
N GLY A 195 -21.52 -18.16 4.00
CA GLY A 195 -20.48 -19.08 4.41
C GLY A 195 -19.20 -19.14 3.53
N PRO A 196 -19.30 -19.34 2.20
CA PRO A 196 -18.11 -19.37 1.34
C PRO A 196 -17.34 -18.05 1.30
N VAL A 197 -18.07 -16.91 1.28
CA VAL A 197 -17.47 -15.56 1.28
C VAL A 197 -16.80 -15.27 2.62
N ARG A 198 -17.47 -15.66 3.71
CA ARG A 198 -16.94 -15.53 5.06
C ARG A 198 -15.63 -16.31 5.23
N ALA A 199 -15.60 -17.56 4.78
CA ALA A 199 -14.40 -18.40 4.85
C ALA A 199 -13.21 -17.75 4.11
N PHE A 200 -13.44 -17.18 2.93
CA PHE A 200 -12.41 -16.42 2.22
C PHE A 200 -12.01 -15.16 2.97
N ALA A 201 -12.98 -14.36 3.43
CA ALA A 201 -12.75 -13.11 4.14
C ALA A 201 -11.91 -13.30 5.41
N GLU A 202 -12.17 -14.35 6.19
CA GLU A 202 -11.48 -14.63 7.45
C GLU A 202 -10.04 -15.11 7.25
N HIS A 203 -9.72 -15.75 6.12
CA HIS A 203 -8.40 -16.34 5.88
C HIS A 203 -7.48 -15.50 4.99
N GLN A 204 -7.95 -14.38 4.44
CA GLN A 204 -7.13 -13.51 3.61
C GLN A 204 -6.28 -12.52 4.44
N PRO A 205 -5.15 -12.03 3.90
CA PRO A 205 -4.23 -11.16 4.61
C PRO A 205 -4.84 -9.82 5.06
N VAL A 206 -5.77 -9.26 4.27
CA VAL A 206 -6.34 -7.94 4.54
C VAL A 206 -7.15 -7.93 5.82
N THR A 207 -7.91 -8.98 6.13
CA THR A 207 -8.73 -9.04 7.34
C THR A 207 -7.88 -8.99 8.60
N SER A 208 -6.80 -9.77 8.68
CA SER A 208 -5.91 -9.74 9.85
C SER A 208 -5.23 -8.38 10.02
N ILE A 209 -4.81 -7.74 8.92
CA ILE A 209 -4.21 -6.40 8.95
C ILE A 209 -5.24 -5.36 9.41
N VAL A 210 -6.45 -5.38 8.86
CA VAL A 210 -7.54 -4.46 9.21
C VAL A 210 -7.93 -4.60 10.68
N ASN A 211 -8.14 -5.83 11.17
CA ASN A 211 -8.47 -6.09 12.56
C ASN A 211 -7.36 -5.59 13.49
N THR A 212 -6.11 -5.92 13.21
CA THR A 212 -4.96 -5.46 14.01
C THR A 212 -4.91 -3.93 14.09
N ILE A 213 -5.07 -3.23 12.96
CA ILE A 213 -5.06 -1.76 12.95
C ILE A 213 -6.26 -1.21 13.72
N ARG A 214 -7.44 -1.81 13.55
CA ARG A 214 -8.66 -1.41 14.26
C ARG A 214 -8.48 -1.55 15.77
N ASP A 215 -8.02 -2.70 16.24
CA ASP A 215 -7.82 -2.97 17.67
C ASP A 215 -6.79 -2.00 18.28
N LEU A 216 -5.68 -1.74 17.59
CA LEU A 216 -4.68 -0.75 18.01
C LEU A 216 -5.27 0.66 18.12
N LEU A 217 -6.10 1.10 17.16
CA LEU A 217 -6.68 2.43 17.13
C LEU A 217 -7.83 2.61 18.12
N THR A 218 -8.54 1.52 18.46
CA THR A 218 -9.68 1.53 19.40
C THR A 218 -9.31 1.07 20.81
N GLN A 219 -8.02 0.81 21.08
CA GLN A 219 -7.49 0.32 22.36
C GLN A 219 -8.12 -1.02 22.81
N GLN A 220 -8.51 -1.84 21.85
CA GLN A 220 -8.93 -3.20 22.13
C GLN A 220 -7.71 -4.12 22.31
N PRO A 221 -7.84 -5.23 23.05
CA PRO A 221 -6.77 -6.20 23.15
C PRO A 221 -6.42 -6.75 21.78
N VAL A 222 -5.20 -6.52 21.34
CA VAL A 222 -4.72 -7.07 20.06
C VAL A 222 -4.51 -8.57 20.24
N GLY A 223 -5.36 -9.37 19.59
CA GLY A 223 -5.32 -10.82 19.66
C GLY A 223 -4.15 -11.43 18.86
N THR A 224 -4.37 -12.62 18.32
CA THR A 224 -3.39 -13.32 17.45
C THR A 224 -3.27 -12.69 16.06
N ASP A 225 -4.20 -11.82 15.67
CA ASP A 225 -4.27 -11.20 14.34
C ASP A 225 -3.00 -10.42 13.98
N ILE A 226 -2.32 -9.81 14.96
CA ILE A 226 -1.07 -9.10 14.73
C ILE A 226 0.02 -10.03 14.18
N TRP A 227 0.14 -11.23 14.72
CA TRP A 227 1.14 -12.21 14.25
C TRP A 227 0.80 -12.73 12.86
N THR A 228 -0.49 -12.95 12.60
CA THR A 228 -1.00 -13.35 11.29
C THR A 228 -0.78 -12.24 10.26
N ALA A 229 -1.06 -10.99 10.61
CA ALA A 229 -0.82 -9.83 9.76
C ALA A 229 0.67 -9.66 9.43
N LEU A 230 1.54 -9.75 10.43
CA LEU A 230 2.98 -9.67 10.23
C LEU A 230 3.51 -10.82 9.38
N ALA A 231 3.04 -12.06 9.63
CA ALA A 231 3.42 -13.24 8.85
C ALA A 231 3.03 -13.08 7.37
N TRP A 232 1.82 -12.60 7.10
CA TRP A 232 1.38 -12.29 5.74
C TRP A 232 2.23 -11.21 5.08
N CYS A 233 2.45 -10.08 5.75
CA CYS A 233 3.23 -8.97 5.20
C CYS A 233 4.67 -9.41 4.88
N VAL A 234 5.32 -10.11 5.81
CA VAL A 234 6.70 -10.60 5.62
C VAL A 234 6.75 -11.68 4.55
N GLY A 235 5.81 -12.63 4.55
CA GLY A 235 5.73 -13.69 3.54
C GLY A 235 5.55 -13.11 2.14
N ILE A 236 4.60 -12.19 1.95
CA ILE A 236 4.38 -11.49 0.68
C ILE A 236 5.63 -10.73 0.27
N LEU A 237 6.27 -10.01 1.18
CA LEU A 237 7.49 -9.23 0.90
C LEU A 237 8.62 -10.14 0.41
N ILE A 238 8.88 -11.26 1.07
CA ILE A 238 9.94 -12.20 0.68
C ILE A 238 9.66 -12.76 -0.71
N VAL A 239 8.44 -13.25 -0.94
CA VAL A 239 8.04 -13.82 -2.23
C VAL A 239 8.14 -12.76 -3.34
N ALA A 240 7.62 -11.56 -3.10
CA ALA A 240 7.68 -10.45 -4.05
C ALA A 240 9.12 -10.05 -4.39
N CYS A 241 10.00 -9.96 -3.40
CA CYS A 241 11.43 -9.65 -3.62
C CYS A 241 12.11 -10.72 -4.48
N ILE A 242 11.83 -12.00 -4.23
CA ILE A 242 12.40 -13.12 -5.02
C ILE A 242 11.95 -13.00 -6.47
N PHE A 243 10.64 -12.89 -6.72
CA PHE A 243 10.09 -12.80 -8.07
C PHE A 243 10.51 -11.52 -8.81
N ALA A 244 10.56 -10.38 -8.11
CA ALA A 244 11.04 -9.13 -8.69
C ALA A 244 12.52 -9.24 -9.12
N ASN A 245 13.38 -9.86 -8.30
CA ASN A 245 14.79 -10.07 -8.65
C ASN A 245 14.95 -11.04 -9.84
N ILE A 246 14.15 -12.11 -9.90
CA ILE A 246 14.16 -13.04 -11.04
C ILE A 246 13.72 -12.30 -12.32
N SER A 247 12.63 -11.54 -12.26
CA SER A 247 12.11 -10.78 -13.39
C SER A 247 13.13 -9.73 -13.88
N TYR A 248 13.78 -9.05 -12.94
CA TYR A 248 14.81 -8.07 -13.24
C TYR A 248 16.01 -8.70 -13.93
N ARG A 249 16.52 -9.83 -13.43
CA ARG A 249 17.66 -10.56 -14.06
C ARG A 249 17.33 -11.03 -15.47
N ARG A 250 16.12 -11.55 -15.70
CA ARG A 250 15.68 -12.00 -17.04
C ARG A 250 15.53 -10.86 -18.05
N ARG A 251 15.30 -9.64 -17.58
CA ARG A 251 15.15 -8.46 -18.46
C ARG A 251 16.49 -7.87 -18.89
N ILE A 252 17.56 -8.11 -18.11
CA ILE A 252 18.90 -7.54 -18.34
C ILE A 252 19.85 -8.54 -19.01
N SER A 253 19.52 -9.85 -18.96
CA SER A 253 20.22 -10.88 -19.75
C SER A 253 19.77 -10.86 -21.20
#